data_8e4c4386575b32cf708518bc766d9ccd
#
_entry.id   8e4c4386575b32cf708518bc766d9ccd
#
_cell.length_a   1.000
_cell.length_b   1.000
_cell.length_c   1.000
_cell.angle_alpha   90.00
_cell.angle_beta   90.00
_cell.angle_gamma   90.00
#
_symmetry.space_group_name_H-M   'P 1'
#
loop_
_entity.id
_entity.type
_entity.pdbx_description
1 polymer ?
#
loop_
_entity_poly.entity_id
_entity_poly.type
_entity_poly.pdbx_seq_one_letter_code
_entity_poly.pdbx_strand_id
1 'polypeptide(L)' 'MMIPYGRQSISEEDIAAVEAVLRSDFLTQGPAVPRFEEAVAARVGCREVVAANSAPSALHIACLALGLGPGDRLWTVPNT' A
#
# COMPACT_ATOMS: atom_id res chain seq x y z
N MET A 1 30.29 1.21 12.33
CA MET A 1 28.93 0.77 11.98
C MET A 1 28.31 1.75 11.02
N MET A 2 27.74 1.27 9.94
CA MET A 2 27.08 2.13 8.97
C MET A 2 25.56 2.11 9.22
N ILE A 3 24.96 3.30 9.28
CA ILE A 3 23.51 3.43 9.43
C ILE A 3 22.94 3.68 8.04
N PRO A 4 22.16 2.75 7.47
CA PRO A 4 21.59 2.95 6.13
C PRO A 4 20.47 3.99 6.15
N TYR A 5 20.23 4.63 4.99
CA TYR A 5 19.09 5.54 4.82
C TYR A 5 17.77 4.80 5.03
N GLY A 6 17.68 3.60 4.52
CA GLY A 6 16.55 2.72 4.72
C GLY A 6 16.95 1.29 4.43
N ARG A 7 16.30 0.36 5.09
CA ARG A 7 16.53 -1.06 4.88
C ARG A 7 15.26 -1.84 5.18
N GLN A 8 14.96 -2.79 4.32
CA GLN A 8 13.83 -3.70 4.53
C GLN A 8 14.13 -4.70 5.66
N SER A 9 13.08 -5.13 6.32
CA SER A 9 13.12 -6.23 7.28
C SER A 9 12.14 -7.30 6.79
N ILE A 10 12.67 -8.45 6.40
CA ILE A 10 11.88 -9.54 5.84
C ILE A 10 12.04 -10.77 6.75
N SER A 11 10.93 -11.27 7.27
CA SER A 11 10.91 -12.46 8.12
C SER A 11 10.68 -13.70 7.28
N GLU A 12 10.91 -14.87 7.89
CA GLU A 12 10.58 -16.15 7.26
C GLU A 12 9.08 -16.27 6.99
N GLU A 13 8.26 -15.67 7.84
CA GLU A 13 6.80 -15.63 7.65
C GLU A 13 6.42 -14.82 6.42
N ASP A 14 7.12 -13.72 6.17
CA ASP A 14 6.91 -12.91 4.97
C ASP A 14 7.23 -13.71 3.71
N ILE A 15 8.35 -14.42 3.74
CA ILE A 15 8.78 -15.27 2.61
C ILE A 15 7.75 -16.38 2.36
N ALA A 16 7.30 -17.04 3.41
CA ALA A 16 6.30 -18.11 3.30
C ALA A 16 4.98 -17.60 2.72
N ALA A 17 4.56 -16.40 3.09
CA ALA A 17 3.34 -15.78 2.58
C ALA A 17 3.44 -15.50 1.06
N VAL A 18 4.57 -14.97 0.62
CA VAL A 18 4.81 -14.73 -0.81
C VAL A 18 4.87 -16.04 -1.58
N GLU A 19 5.57 -17.03 -1.04
CA GLU A 19 5.67 -18.35 -1.67
C GLU A 19 4.28 -18.99 -1.82
N ALA A 20 3.43 -18.88 -0.80
CA ALA A 20 2.07 -19.40 -0.87
C ALA A 20 1.25 -18.77 -1.98
N VAL A 21 1.38 -17.45 -2.18
CA VAL A 21 0.70 -16.76 -3.28
C VAL A 21 1.24 -17.21 -4.64
N LEU A 22 2.57 -17.36 -4.76
CA LEU A 22 3.19 -17.83 -6.01
C LEU A 22 2.72 -19.24 -6.39
N ARG A 23 2.40 -20.07 -5.42
CA ARG A 23 1.90 -21.44 -5.66
C ARG A 23 0.38 -21.52 -5.78
N SER A 24 -0.31 -20.39 -5.57
CA SER A 24 -1.78 -20.34 -5.66
C SER A 24 -2.23 -20.25 -7.13
N ASP A 25 -3.53 -20.42 -7.34
CA ASP A 25 -4.12 -20.35 -8.68
C ASP A 25 -4.15 -18.93 -9.26
N PHE A 26 -4.06 -17.91 -8.39
CA PHE A 26 -4.21 -16.51 -8.80
C PHE A 26 -3.00 -15.69 -8.37
N LEU A 27 -2.11 -15.37 -9.32
CA LEU A 27 -1.02 -14.42 -9.08
C LEU A 27 -1.48 -12.98 -9.20
N THR A 28 -2.48 -12.72 -10.06
CA THR A 28 -3.08 -11.40 -10.22
C THR A 28 -4.55 -11.48 -9.86
N GLN A 29 -5.07 -10.40 -9.29
CA GLN A 29 -6.49 -10.29 -8.94
C GLN A 29 -6.99 -11.43 -8.06
N GLY A 30 -6.09 -12.03 -7.28
CA GLY A 30 -6.45 -13.09 -6.34
C GLY A 30 -6.90 -12.54 -4.98
N PRO A 31 -7.13 -13.41 -4.01
CA PRO A 31 -7.65 -13.01 -2.70
C PRO A 31 -6.63 -12.33 -1.78
N ALA A 32 -5.35 -12.29 -2.14
CA ALA A 32 -4.31 -11.72 -1.29
C ALA A 32 -4.47 -10.20 -1.13
N VAL A 33 -4.79 -9.47 -2.21
CA VAL A 33 -4.97 -8.02 -2.16
C VAL A 33 -6.18 -7.62 -1.31
N PRO A 34 -7.39 -8.18 -1.51
CA PRO A 34 -8.50 -7.90 -0.61
C PRO A 34 -8.22 -8.20 0.85
N ARG A 35 -7.53 -9.29 1.14
CA ARG A 35 -7.14 -9.62 2.53
C ARG A 35 -6.18 -8.61 3.12
N PHE A 36 -5.24 -8.12 2.32
CA PHE A 36 -4.33 -7.05 2.74
C PHE A 36 -5.11 -5.77 3.04
N GLU A 37 -6.02 -5.39 2.15
CA GLU A 37 -6.85 -4.20 2.33
C GLU A 37 -7.69 -4.29 3.60
N GLU A 38 -8.31 -5.43 3.85
CA GLU A 38 -9.09 -5.66 5.07
C GLU A 38 -8.23 -5.57 6.33
N ALA A 39 -7.03 -6.16 6.30
CA ALA A 39 -6.13 -6.12 7.44
C ALA A 39 -5.66 -4.71 7.76
N VAL A 40 -5.36 -3.91 6.74
CA VAL A 40 -4.98 -2.50 6.93
C VAL A 40 -6.16 -1.70 7.45
N ALA A 41 -7.36 -1.91 6.90
CA ALA A 41 -8.58 -1.24 7.36
C ALA A 41 -8.82 -1.49 8.84
N ALA A 42 -8.69 -2.74 9.27
CA ALA A 42 -8.84 -3.11 10.68
C ALA A 42 -7.77 -2.46 11.56
N ARG A 43 -6.54 -2.42 11.07
CA ARG A 43 -5.39 -1.87 11.83
C ARG A 43 -5.49 -0.38 12.05
N VAL A 44 -5.97 0.37 11.05
CA VAL A 44 -6.08 1.84 11.13
C VAL A 44 -7.47 2.34 11.48
N GLY A 45 -8.46 1.45 11.56
CA GLY A 45 -9.81 1.81 11.98
C GLY A 45 -10.63 2.55 10.92
N CYS A 46 -10.39 2.27 9.63
CA CYS A 46 -11.19 2.85 8.55
C CYS A 46 -12.09 1.79 7.91
N ARG A 47 -13.05 2.24 7.10
CA ARG A 47 -13.99 1.32 6.45
C ARG A 47 -13.46 0.74 5.16
N GLU A 48 -12.71 1.54 4.40
CA GLU A 48 -12.26 1.16 3.07
C GLU A 48 -10.76 1.40 2.92
N VAL A 49 -10.10 0.49 2.25
CA VAL A 49 -8.69 0.60 1.88
C VAL A 49 -8.55 0.17 0.43
N VAL A 50 -7.79 0.90 -0.34
CA VAL A 50 -7.47 0.59 -1.74
C VAL A 50 -5.96 0.46 -1.88
N ALA A 51 -5.50 -0.71 -2.27
CA ALA A 51 -4.08 -0.95 -2.53
C ALA A 51 -3.70 -0.37 -3.90
N ALA A 52 -2.50 0.17 -3.99
CA ALA A 52 -1.94 0.71 -5.22
C ALA A 52 -0.52 0.18 -5.41
N ASN A 53 -0.01 0.25 -6.63
CA ASN A 53 1.31 -0.29 -6.96
C ASN A 53 2.48 0.59 -6.49
N SER A 54 2.20 1.83 -6.11
CA SER A 54 3.22 2.77 -5.64
C SER A 54 2.59 3.90 -4.84
N ALA A 55 3.41 4.60 -4.05
CA ALA A 55 2.95 5.76 -3.31
C ALA A 55 2.51 6.92 -4.21
N PRO A 56 3.22 7.25 -5.31
CA PRO A 56 2.70 8.25 -6.26
C PRO A 56 1.33 7.91 -6.81
N SER A 57 1.07 6.65 -7.15
CA SER A 57 -0.26 6.21 -7.60
C SER A 57 -1.30 6.38 -6.50
N ALA A 58 -0.97 6.03 -5.26
CA ALA A 58 -1.87 6.17 -4.12
C ALA A 58 -2.22 7.65 -3.85
N LEU A 59 -1.22 8.53 -3.92
CA LEU A 59 -1.44 9.97 -3.75
C LEU A 59 -2.33 10.53 -4.86
N HIS A 60 -2.12 10.11 -6.10
CA HIS A 60 -2.94 10.53 -7.23
C HIS A 60 -4.40 10.07 -7.05
N ILE A 61 -4.60 8.81 -6.68
CA ILE A 61 -5.94 8.27 -6.42
C ILE A 61 -6.63 9.05 -5.29
N ALA A 62 -5.91 9.37 -4.22
CA ALA A 62 -6.46 10.13 -3.11
C ALA A 62 -6.91 11.52 -3.55
N CYS A 63 -6.12 12.21 -4.36
CA CYS A 63 -6.48 13.52 -4.89
C CYS A 63 -7.72 13.45 -5.79
N LEU A 64 -7.80 12.44 -6.64
CA LEU A 64 -8.97 12.21 -7.49
C LEU A 64 -10.22 11.93 -6.65
N ALA A 65 -10.09 11.12 -5.61
CA ALA A 65 -11.21 10.78 -4.73
C ALA A 65 -11.75 11.99 -3.98
N LEU A 66 -10.87 12.95 -3.65
CA LEU A 66 -11.26 14.21 -3.00
C LEU A 66 -11.80 15.26 -3.97
N GLY A 67 -11.73 15.00 -5.26
CA GLY A 67 -12.21 15.93 -6.27
C GLY A 67 -11.32 17.15 -6.46
N LEU A 68 -10.03 17.03 -6.18
CA LEU A 68 -9.09 18.16 -6.38
C LEU A 68 -8.96 18.49 -7.85
N GLY A 69 -8.93 19.77 -8.16
CA GLY A 69 -8.82 20.27 -9.51
C GLY A 69 -8.17 21.66 -9.59
N PRO A 70 -8.21 22.29 -10.76
CA PRO A 70 -7.61 23.61 -10.93
C PRO A 70 -8.13 24.62 -9.90
N GLY A 71 -7.22 25.37 -9.31
CA GLY A 71 -7.54 26.35 -8.27
C GLY A 71 -7.53 25.82 -6.86
N ASP A 72 -7.50 24.52 -6.68
CA ASP A 72 -7.41 23.91 -5.36
C ASP A 72 -5.98 23.94 -4.81
N ARG A 73 -5.86 23.87 -3.49
CA ARG A 73 -4.56 23.85 -2.80
C ARG A 73 -4.40 22.57 -2.03
N LEU A 74 -3.22 21.98 -2.10
CA LEU A 74 -2.85 20.79 -1.34
C LEU A 74 -1.66 21.10 -0.45
N TRP A 75 -1.80 20.85 0.84
CA TRP A 75 -0.72 21.01 1.80
C TRP A 75 -0.08 19.67 2.08
N THR A 76 1.22 19.62 2.02
CA THR A 76 1.97 18.39 2.31
C THR A 76 3.31 18.72 2.92
N VAL A 77 4.03 17.71 3.37
CA VAL A 77 5.36 17.87 3.95
C VAL A 77 6.42 17.95 2.85
N PRO A 78 7.56 18.66 3.10
CA PRO A 78 8.62 18.77 2.10
C PRO A 78 9.25 17.44 1.71
N ASN A 79 9.16 16.44 2.57
CA ASN A 79 9.78 15.14 2.37
C ASN A 79 8.90 14.14 1.60
N THR A 80 7.96 14.66 0.83
CA THR A 80 7.08 13.79 0.07
C THR A 80 7.59 13.58 -1.36
#